data_05600b8b39ded8e02575405f09bfdab4
#
_entry.id   05600b8b39ded8e02575405f09bfdab4
#
_cell.length_a   1.000
_cell.length_b   1.000
_cell.length_c   1.000
_cell.angle_alpha   90.00
_cell.angle_beta   90.00
_cell.angle_gamma   90.00
#
_symmetry.space_group_name_H-M   'P 1'
#
loop_
_entity.id
_entity.type
_entity.pdbx_description
1 polymer ?
#
loop_
_entity_poly.entity_id
_entity_poly.type
_entity_poly.pdbx_seq_one_letter_code
_entity_poly.pdbx_strand_id
1 'polypeptide(L)'
;MLFVNFVVMNKQVKLLLLAGVGYIGFKAYQIYTAISKLSFAPTGINFSIIKERGAIGGTLFVDIINPTAANVAVDGFTGTVTTTSGTLVGDYKGAAMVLKPGTNNVRISWGSRATTTLIPLALAMFKGNFPVLKFNTVFNVKGFPIPTSFTMNTKDYAPVLK
;
A
#
# COMPACT_ATOMS: atom_id res chain seq x y z
N MET A 1 -7.71 -29.77 -10.77
CA MET A 1 -9.08 -29.26 -10.93
C MET A 1 -10.02 -30.24 -10.25
N LEU A 2 -10.39 -29.98 -9.00
CA LEU A 2 -11.27 -30.85 -8.21
C LEU A 2 -12.72 -30.47 -8.52
N PHE A 3 -13.37 -31.24 -9.39
CA PHE A 3 -14.82 -31.19 -9.52
C PHE A 3 -15.44 -31.97 -8.34
N VAL A 4 -15.81 -31.25 -7.29
CA VAL A 4 -16.64 -31.82 -6.23
C VAL A 4 -18.01 -32.11 -6.82
N ASN A 5 -18.40 -33.39 -6.94
CA ASN A 5 -19.70 -33.79 -7.40
C ASN A 5 -20.80 -33.29 -6.43
N PHE A 6 -21.40 -32.17 -6.72
CA PHE A 6 -22.44 -31.50 -5.95
C PHE A 6 -23.79 -32.30 -5.92
N VAL A 7 -23.88 -33.39 -6.69
CA VAL A 7 -25.15 -34.09 -6.94
C VAL A 7 -25.56 -34.99 -5.78
N VAL A 8 -24.64 -35.46 -4.94
CA VAL A 8 -24.94 -36.47 -3.88
C VAL A 8 -24.99 -35.88 -2.46
N MET A 9 -24.84 -34.56 -2.31
CA MET A 9 -24.82 -33.96 -0.99
C MET A 9 -26.21 -33.77 -0.41
N ASN A 10 -26.39 -34.10 0.88
CA ASN A 10 -27.60 -33.88 1.67
C ASN A 10 -27.99 -32.37 1.62
N LYS A 11 -29.29 -32.08 1.54
CA LYS A 11 -29.87 -30.73 1.49
C LYS A 11 -29.30 -29.81 2.58
N GLN A 12 -29.11 -30.33 3.80
CA GLN A 12 -28.57 -29.59 4.94
C GLN A 12 -27.08 -29.19 4.74
N VAL A 13 -26.29 -30.09 4.13
CA VAL A 13 -24.87 -29.80 3.84
C VAL A 13 -24.74 -28.77 2.72
N LYS A 14 -25.61 -28.81 1.71
CA LYS A 14 -25.68 -27.77 0.66
C LYS A 14 -26.03 -26.41 1.25
N LEU A 15 -26.97 -26.33 2.18
CA LEU A 15 -27.39 -25.10 2.83
C LEU A 15 -26.26 -24.52 3.70
N LEU A 16 -25.56 -25.37 4.45
CA LEU A 16 -24.41 -24.97 5.27
C LEU A 16 -23.24 -24.45 4.42
N LEU A 17 -22.95 -25.09 3.28
CA LEU A 17 -21.94 -24.62 2.35
C LEU A 17 -22.31 -23.28 1.70
N LEU A 18 -23.57 -23.11 1.27
CA LEU A 18 -24.07 -21.86 0.72
C LEU A 18 -24.05 -20.74 1.76
N ALA A 19 -24.46 -21.03 3.00
CA ALA A 19 -24.36 -20.06 4.10
C ALA A 19 -22.90 -19.69 4.44
N GLY A 20 -21.99 -20.68 4.44
CA GLY A 20 -20.56 -20.46 4.66
C GLY A 20 -19.92 -19.61 3.57
N VAL A 21 -20.19 -19.91 2.31
CA VAL A 21 -19.70 -19.11 1.16
C VAL A 21 -20.30 -17.71 1.18
N GLY A 22 -21.60 -17.58 1.50
CA GLY A 22 -22.25 -16.28 1.63
C GLY A 22 -21.66 -15.43 2.76
N TYR A 23 -21.37 -16.03 3.91
CA TYR A 23 -20.74 -15.36 5.04
C TYR A 23 -19.32 -14.89 4.71
N ILE A 24 -18.50 -15.74 4.09
CA ILE A 24 -17.13 -15.39 3.67
C ILE A 24 -17.17 -14.27 2.64
N GLY A 25 -18.06 -14.36 1.63
CA GLY A 25 -18.25 -13.32 0.63
C GLY A 25 -18.71 -12.00 1.24
N PHE A 26 -19.63 -12.02 2.19
CA PHE A 26 -20.09 -10.84 2.91
C PHE A 26 -18.96 -10.18 3.74
N LYS A 27 -18.18 -10.99 4.45
CA LYS A 27 -17.01 -10.48 5.21
C LYS A 27 -15.94 -9.87 4.30
N ALA A 28 -15.62 -10.53 3.19
CA ALA A 28 -14.71 -10.02 2.19
C ALA A 28 -15.20 -8.67 1.61
N TYR A 29 -16.48 -8.58 1.29
CA TYR A 29 -17.11 -7.35 0.82
C TYR A 29 -17.03 -6.22 1.86
N GLN A 30 -17.32 -6.50 3.14
CA GLN A 30 -17.20 -5.50 4.21
C GLN A 30 -15.76 -4.98 4.34
N ILE A 31 -14.78 -5.88 4.30
CA ILE A 31 -13.35 -5.54 4.38
C ILE A 31 -12.95 -4.69 3.18
N TYR A 32 -13.31 -5.13 1.96
CA TYR A 32 -13.03 -4.37 0.74
C TYR A 32 -13.64 -2.97 0.80
N THR A 33 -14.91 -2.85 1.21
CA THR A 33 -15.61 -1.56 1.32
C THR A 33 -14.97 -0.65 2.38
N ALA A 34 -14.49 -1.20 3.49
CA ALA A 34 -13.80 -0.42 4.51
C ALA A 34 -12.47 0.16 3.99
N ILE A 35 -11.69 -0.66 3.27
CA ILE A 35 -10.38 -0.21 2.75
C ILE A 35 -10.52 0.70 1.53
N SER A 36 -11.49 0.45 0.65
CA SER A 36 -11.74 1.32 -0.50
C SER A 36 -12.14 2.75 -0.12
N LYS A 37 -12.57 2.96 1.13
CA LYS A 37 -12.88 4.29 1.69
C LYS A 37 -11.68 4.97 2.34
N LEU A 38 -10.56 4.26 2.55
CA LEU A 38 -9.36 4.89 3.09
C LEU A 38 -8.86 5.96 2.11
N SER A 39 -8.48 7.09 2.63
CA SER A 39 -7.77 8.11 1.86
C SER A 39 -6.33 8.25 2.35
N PHE A 40 -5.45 8.64 1.44
CA PHE A 40 -4.02 8.73 1.66
C PHE A 40 -3.57 10.16 1.39
N ALA A 41 -3.04 10.81 2.41
CA ALA A 41 -2.50 12.16 2.32
C ALA A 41 -1.00 12.12 2.66
N PRO A 42 -0.11 12.15 1.67
CA PRO A 42 1.32 12.29 1.93
C PRO A 42 1.58 13.58 2.70
N THR A 43 2.39 13.51 3.76
CA THR A 43 2.73 14.67 4.60
C THR A 43 4.22 14.99 4.59
N GLY A 44 5.05 14.11 4.04
CA GLY A 44 6.48 14.36 3.90
C GLY A 44 7.24 13.19 3.28
N ILE A 45 8.44 13.48 2.81
CA ILE A 45 9.39 12.47 2.34
C ILE A 45 10.79 12.86 2.74
N ASN A 46 11.55 11.89 3.28
CA ASN A 46 12.98 12.00 3.49
C ASN A 46 13.70 11.03 2.58
N PHE A 47 14.81 11.49 2.01
CA PHE A 47 15.73 10.63 1.26
C PHE A 47 16.95 10.32 2.12
N SER A 48 17.43 9.08 2.06
CA SER A 48 18.62 8.64 2.77
C SER A 48 19.47 7.75 1.87
N ILE A 49 20.78 7.87 2.04
CA ILE A 49 21.74 6.99 1.38
C ILE A 49 22.02 5.83 2.34
N ILE A 50 21.69 4.63 1.92
CA ILE A 50 21.97 3.41 2.68
C ILE A 50 23.39 2.96 2.29
N LYS A 51 24.38 3.48 3.02
CA LYS A 51 25.82 3.30 2.70
C LYS A 51 26.23 1.83 2.60
N GLU A 52 25.68 0.98 3.45
CA GLU A 52 26.02 -0.45 3.54
C GLU A 52 25.62 -1.27 2.31
N ARG A 53 24.72 -0.75 1.48
CA ARG A 53 24.17 -1.45 0.29
C ARG A 53 24.38 -0.70 -1.01
N GLY A 54 24.99 0.47 -0.99
CA GLY A 54 25.06 1.35 -2.18
C GLY A 54 23.66 1.71 -2.72
N ALA A 55 22.65 1.68 -1.85
CA ALA A 55 21.26 1.90 -2.20
C ALA A 55 20.81 3.27 -1.71
N ILE A 56 19.90 3.87 -2.43
CA ILE A 56 19.16 5.05 -1.98
C ILE A 56 17.80 4.56 -1.49
N GLY A 57 17.37 5.11 -0.38
CA GLY A 57 16.06 4.85 0.18
C GLY A 57 15.50 6.10 0.82
N GLY A 58 14.48 5.92 1.61
CA GLY A 58 13.89 7.02 2.34
C GLY A 58 12.73 6.60 3.22
N THR A 59 12.16 7.58 3.85
CA THR A 59 10.92 7.42 4.62
C THR A 59 9.88 8.35 4.05
N LEU A 60 8.74 7.78 3.72
CA LEU A 60 7.54 8.50 3.35
C LEU A 60 6.65 8.61 4.60
N PHE A 61 6.14 9.79 4.87
CA PHE A 61 5.16 10.07 5.91
C PHE A 61 3.80 10.21 5.24
N VAL A 62 2.83 9.42 5.69
CA VAL A 62 1.48 9.39 5.11
C VAL A 62 0.46 9.40 6.21
N ASP A 63 -0.52 10.27 6.11
CA ASP A 63 -1.74 10.21 6.88
C ASP A 63 -2.72 9.28 6.17
N ILE A 64 -3.04 8.15 6.80
CA ILE A 64 -4.10 7.26 6.34
C ILE A 64 -5.37 7.60 7.11
N ILE A 65 -6.35 8.11 6.41
CA ILE A 65 -7.63 8.51 7.00
C ILE A 65 -8.61 7.36 6.86
N ASN A 66 -9.07 6.84 8.00
CA ASN A 66 -10.12 5.85 8.08
C ASN A 66 -11.45 6.56 8.42
N PRO A 67 -12.34 6.77 7.44
CA PRO A 67 -13.60 7.47 7.66
C PRO A 67 -14.67 6.58 8.34
N THR A 68 -14.36 5.32 8.60
CA THR A 68 -15.32 4.41 9.23
C THR A 68 -15.25 4.51 10.76
N ALA A 69 -16.33 4.15 11.44
CA ALA A 69 -16.38 4.12 12.90
C ALA A 69 -15.66 2.89 13.50
N ALA A 70 -15.14 1.97 12.67
CA ALA A 70 -14.52 0.74 13.10
C ALA A 70 -13.01 0.74 12.85
N ASN A 71 -12.27 0.02 13.69
CA ASN A 71 -10.87 -0.25 13.45
C ASN A 71 -10.69 -1.18 12.25
N VAL A 72 -9.71 -0.87 11.38
CA VAL A 72 -9.28 -1.72 10.27
C VAL A 72 -7.93 -2.35 10.63
N ALA A 73 -7.93 -3.64 10.93
CA ALA A 73 -6.70 -4.39 11.17
C ALA A 73 -6.06 -4.77 9.83
N VAL A 74 -4.82 -4.36 9.63
CA VAL A 74 -3.99 -4.65 8.46
C VAL A 74 -2.89 -5.61 8.90
N ASP A 75 -2.79 -6.78 8.27
CA ASP A 75 -1.79 -7.81 8.61
C ASP A 75 -0.39 -7.43 8.11
N GLY A 76 -0.33 -6.48 7.19
CA GLY A 76 0.87 -5.93 6.59
C GLY A 76 0.57 -5.34 5.23
N PHE A 77 1.54 -4.67 4.64
CA PHE A 77 1.43 -4.12 3.29
C PHE A 77 2.75 -4.20 2.55
N THR A 78 2.67 -4.29 1.24
CA THR A 78 3.81 -4.20 0.33
C THR A 78 3.50 -3.21 -0.78
N GLY A 79 4.52 -2.65 -1.39
CA GLY A 79 4.29 -1.75 -2.50
C GLY A 79 5.53 -1.40 -3.28
N THR A 80 5.30 -0.69 -4.37
CA THR A 80 6.34 -0.15 -5.25
C THR A 80 6.18 1.35 -5.41
N VAL A 81 7.30 2.03 -5.56
CA VAL A 81 7.35 3.45 -5.92
C VAL A 81 7.78 3.53 -7.37
N THR A 82 6.98 4.19 -8.19
CA THR A 82 7.27 4.42 -9.60
C THR A 82 7.19 5.91 -9.95
N THR A 83 7.84 6.31 -11.02
CA THR A 83 7.54 7.61 -11.65
C THR A 83 6.19 7.52 -12.39
N THR A 84 5.66 8.64 -12.84
CA THR A 84 4.44 8.67 -13.69
C THR A 84 4.66 7.99 -15.04
N SER A 85 5.90 7.91 -15.51
CA SER A 85 6.27 7.15 -16.70
C SER A 85 6.39 5.63 -16.47
N GLY A 86 6.15 5.17 -15.23
CA GLY A 86 6.20 3.74 -14.88
C GLY A 86 7.59 3.24 -14.50
N THR A 87 8.62 4.09 -14.47
CA THR A 87 9.97 3.68 -14.07
C THR A 87 9.99 3.34 -12.58
N LEU A 88 10.44 2.13 -12.22
CA LEU A 88 10.57 1.67 -10.85
C LEU A 88 11.64 2.49 -10.11
N VAL A 89 11.26 3.10 -8.99
CA VAL A 89 12.13 3.87 -8.11
C VAL A 89 12.56 3.03 -6.90
N GLY A 90 11.64 2.26 -6.36
CA GLY A 90 11.90 1.42 -5.19
C GLY A 90 10.72 0.57 -4.78
N ASP A 91 10.94 -0.21 -3.74
CA ASP A 91 9.93 -1.05 -3.11
C ASP A 91 9.88 -0.80 -1.60
N TYR A 92 8.79 -1.22 -0.98
CA TYR A 92 8.59 -1.11 0.46
C TYR A 92 7.72 -2.23 1.01
N LYS A 93 7.91 -2.48 2.30
CA LYS A 93 7.11 -3.43 3.07
C LYS A 93 6.84 -2.84 4.45
N GLY A 94 5.60 -2.90 4.88
CA GLY A 94 5.20 -2.48 6.23
C GLY A 94 4.68 -3.65 7.06
N ALA A 95 4.84 -3.50 8.37
CA ALA A 95 4.34 -4.46 9.35
C ALA A 95 2.83 -4.36 9.53
N ALA A 96 2.28 -5.30 10.27
CA ALA A 96 0.90 -5.26 10.72
C ALA A 96 0.61 -3.99 11.53
N MET A 97 -0.58 -3.43 11.35
CA MET A 97 -1.04 -2.23 12.05
C MET A 97 -2.56 -2.22 12.19
N VAL A 98 -3.05 -1.37 13.08
CA VAL A 98 -4.48 -1.12 13.22
C VAL A 98 -4.76 0.33 12.86
N LEU A 99 -5.56 0.55 11.83
CA LEU A 99 -6.03 1.87 11.43
C LEU A 99 -7.29 2.20 12.26
N LYS A 100 -7.14 3.09 13.22
CA LYS A 100 -8.25 3.59 14.03
C LYS A 100 -9.13 4.54 13.22
N PRO A 101 -10.39 4.78 13.61
CA PRO A 101 -11.20 5.84 13.03
C PRO A 101 -10.47 7.18 13.06
N GLY A 102 -10.58 7.96 11.98
CA GLY A 102 -9.87 9.22 11.80
C GLY A 102 -8.47 9.06 11.21
N THR A 103 -7.57 9.98 11.54
CA THR A 103 -6.24 10.08 10.94
C THR A 103 -5.23 9.19 11.65
N ASN A 104 -4.48 8.39 10.88
CA ASN A 104 -3.40 7.53 11.34
C ASN A 104 -2.10 7.94 10.65
N ASN A 105 -1.13 8.43 11.42
CA ASN A 105 0.18 8.81 10.90
C ASN A 105 1.03 7.55 10.68
N VAL A 106 1.38 7.26 9.44
CA VAL A 106 2.13 6.06 9.05
C VAL A 106 3.47 6.45 8.44
N ARG A 107 4.52 5.75 8.84
CA ARG A 107 5.86 5.89 8.25
C ARG A 107 6.13 4.67 7.39
N ILE A 108 6.47 4.91 6.13
CA ILE A 108 6.75 3.86 5.15
C ILE A 108 8.22 4.01 4.75
N SER A 109 9.05 3.08 5.20
CA SER A 109 10.45 3.03 4.76
C SER A 109 10.51 2.30 3.42
N TRP A 110 11.12 2.93 2.44
CA TRP A 110 11.31 2.38 1.10
C TRP A 110 12.78 2.37 0.73
N GLY A 111 13.15 1.47 -0.15
CA GLY A 111 14.52 1.37 -0.64
C GLY A 111 14.56 0.95 -2.10
N SER A 112 15.61 1.33 -2.79
CA SER A 112 15.87 0.89 -4.15
C SER A 112 17.19 0.14 -4.20
N ARG A 113 17.19 -0.93 -4.97
CA ARG A 113 18.40 -1.68 -5.31
C ARG A 113 19.04 -1.19 -6.62
N ALA A 114 18.33 -0.35 -7.38
CA ALA A 114 18.76 0.11 -8.70
C ALA A 114 19.39 1.51 -8.61
N THR A 115 20.69 1.57 -8.41
CA THR A 115 21.48 2.83 -8.45
C THR A 115 21.32 3.55 -9.80
N THR A 116 21.14 2.83 -10.89
CA THR A 116 21.02 3.39 -12.26
C THR A 116 19.81 4.29 -12.45
N THR A 117 18.70 4.02 -11.76
CA THR A 117 17.47 4.84 -11.88
C THR A 117 17.47 6.03 -10.93
N LEU A 118 18.12 5.88 -9.78
CA LEU A 118 18.05 6.89 -8.72
C LEU A 118 19.04 8.03 -8.89
N ILE A 119 20.20 7.79 -9.50
CA ILE A 119 21.15 8.87 -9.78
C ILE A 119 20.55 9.92 -10.71
N PRO A 120 19.94 9.57 -11.85
CA PRO A 120 19.23 10.53 -12.69
C PRO A 120 18.08 11.25 -11.96
N LEU A 121 17.34 10.52 -11.11
CA LEU A 121 16.24 11.09 -10.33
C LEU A 121 16.76 12.12 -9.32
N ALA A 122 17.79 11.80 -8.56
CA ALA A 122 18.44 12.71 -7.63
C ALA A 122 19.01 13.94 -8.33
N LEU A 123 19.71 13.75 -9.45
CA LEU A 123 20.24 14.85 -10.24
C LEU A 123 19.14 15.76 -10.82
N ALA A 124 18.01 15.18 -11.22
CA ALA A 124 16.86 15.95 -11.66
C ALA A 124 16.31 16.83 -10.54
N MET A 125 16.18 16.26 -9.32
CA MET A 125 15.73 17.01 -8.14
C MET A 125 16.70 18.15 -7.77
N PHE A 126 18.01 17.90 -7.81
CA PHE A 126 19.02 18.96 -7.60
C PHE A 126 18.94 20.09 -8.64
N LYS A 127 18.50 19.80 -9.86
CA LYS A 127 18.26 20.78 -10.92
C LYS A 127 16.87 21.46 -10.83
N GLY A 128 16.12 21.21 -9.76
CA GLY A 128 14.78 21.76 -9.57
C GLY A 128 13.66 21.01 -10.32
N ASN A 129 13.98 19.90 -10.96
CA ASN A 129 13.01 19.05 -11.62
C ASN A 129 12.48 17.99 -10.65
N PHE A 130 11.39 18.29 -10.00
CA PHE A 130 10.77 17.41 -9.00
C PHE A 130 9.79 16.45 -9.65
N PRO A 131 10.05 15.12 -9.62
CA PRO A 131 9.16 14.14 -10.22
C PRO A 131 7.90 13.95 -9.37
N VAL A 132 6.82 13.57 -10.05
CA VAL A 132 5.66 13.01 -9.39
C VAL A 132 5.90 11.51 -9.19
N LEU A 133 5.81 11.05 -7.96
CA LEU A 133 5.95 9.64 -7.61
C LEU A 133 4.57 9.01 -7.43
N LYS A 134 4.42 7.79 -7.92
CA LYS A 134 3.24 6.97 -7.73
C LYS A 134 3.57 5.82 -6.79
N PHE A 135 2.81 5.69 -5.74
CA PHE A 135 2.89 4.61 -4.76
C PHE A 135 1.78 3.62 -5.04
N ASN A 136 2.16 2.40 -5.42
CA ASN A 136 1.22 1.30 -5.61
C ASN A 136 1.36 0.37 -4.41
N THR A 137 0.31 0.24 -3.63
CA THR A 137 0.30 -0.47 -2.34
C THR A 137 -0.69 -1.62 -2.39
N VAL A 138 -0.32 -2.75 -1.80
CA VAL A 138 -1.25 -3.85 -1.54
C VAL A 138 -1.31 -4.04 -0.03
N PHE A 139 -2.45 -3.75 0.56
CA PHE A 139 -2.74 -4.07 1.96
C PHE A 139 -3.23 -5.51 2.07
N ASN A 140 -2.67 -6.25 3.03
CA ASN A 140 -3.19 -7.56 3.39
C ASN A 140 -4.09 -7.40 4.62
N VAL A 141 -5.35 -7.77 4.48
CA VAL A 141 -6.33 -7.68 5.55
C VAL A 141 -7.04 -9.00 5.68
N LYS A 142 -6.81 -9.69 6.79
CA LYS A 142 -7.34 -11.05 7.04
C LYS A 142 -7.07 -12.01 5.88
N GLY A 143 -5.85 -11.94 5.30
CA GLY A 143 -5.44 -12.76 4.16
C GLY A 143 -5.95 -12.29 2.79
N PHE A 144 -6.71 -11.21 2.70
CA PHE A 144 -7.18 -10.65 1.42
C PHE A 144 -6.25 -9.52 0.98
N PRO A 145 -5.63 -9.61 -0.24
CA PRO A 145 -4.85 -8.54 -0.81
C PRO A 145 -5.75 -7.46 -1.40
N ILE A 146 -5.59 -6.22 -0.97
CA ILE A 146 -6.39 -5.08 -1.42
C ILE A 146 -5.46 -4.03 -2.02
N PRO A 147 -5.47 -3.89 -3.35
CA PRO A 147 -4.65 -2.90 -4.03
C PRO A 147 -5.18 -1.49 -3.84
N THR A 148 -4.27 -0.55 -3.67
CA THR A 148 -4.54 0.89 -3.65
C THR A 148 -3.37 1.64 -4.25
N SER A 149 -3.58 2.89 -4.65
CA SER A 149 -2.50 3.74 -5.12
C SER A 149 -2.76 5.20 -4.79
N PHE A 150 -1.68 5.94 -4.60
CA PHE A 150 -1.71 7.39 -4.45
C PHE A 150 -0.49 8.01 -5.14
N THR A 151 -0.57 9.29 -5.42
CA THR A 151 0.51 10.05 -6.04
C THR A 151 1.02 11.14 -5.10
N MET A 152 2.27 11.49 -5.24
CA MET A 152 2.93 12.53 -4.48
C MET A 152 3.80 13.36 -5.40
N ASN A 153 3.58 14.68 -5.41
CA ASN A 153 4.49 15.60 -6.06
C ASN A 153 5.65 15.90 -5.10
N THR A 154 6.85 15.47 -5.44
CA THR A 154 8.01 15.66 -4.55
C THR A 154 8.39 17.12 -4.35
N LYS A 155 7.95 18.02 -5.23
CA LYS A 155 8.13 19.47 -5.10
C LYS A 155 7.49 20.02 -3.82
N ASP A 156 6.33 19.49 -3.45
CA ASP A 156 5.54 19.99 -2.31
C ASP A 156 6.19 19.62 -0.95
N TYR A 157 7.15 18.68 -0.98
CA TYR A 157 7.78 18.10 0.20
C TYR A 157 9.32 18.18 0.16
N ALA A 158 9.88 18.77 -0.91
CA ALA A 158 11.31 18.96 -0.99
C ALA A 158 11.75 19.86 0.17
N PRO A 159 12.74 19.47 0.99
CA PRO A 159 13.33 20.40 1.92
C PRO A 159 13.84 21.57 1.10
N VAL A 160 13.51 22.79 1.51
CA VAL A 160 14.13 24.00 0.97
C VAL A 160 15.61 23.87 1.30
N LEU A 161 16.38 23.36 0.34
CA LEU A 161 17.82 23.32 0.43
C LEU A 161 18.27 24.78 0.43
N LYS A 162 18.46 25.31 1.64
CA LYS A 162 19.10 26.60 1.87
C LYS A 162 20.61 26.46 1.78
#